data_a0f0253c803c2509ebb9d953262ad6a8
#
_entry.id   a0f0253c803c2509ebb9d953262ad6a8
#
_cell.length_a   1.000
_cell.length_b   1.000
_cell.length_c   1.000
_cell.angle_alpha   90.00
_cell.angle_beta   90.00
_cell.angle_gamma   90.00
#
_symmetry.space_group_name_H-M   'P 1'
#
loop_
_entity.id
_entity.type
_entity.pdbx_description
1 polymer ?
#
loop_
_entity_poly.entity_id
_entity_poly.type
_entity_poly.pdbx_seq_one_letter_code
_entity_poly.pdbx_strand_id
1 'polypeptide(L)'
;MNFSANKYVAVVDDDESVCRSFSRLLRMAGYLPVEFLSAEAFLADRNRPHFECLVLDVQLGGISGIELGKRLAAVGDITPVVFITAHDEPASRLEAESCGCAGYFRKTDPGETILGTIRKAVESNHNQTANHQPL
;
A
#
# COMPACT_ATOMS: atom_id res chain seq x y z
N MET A 1 3.35 6.58 -28.95
CA MET A 1 4.17 5.66 -28.24
C MET A 1 3.84 5.66 -26.78
N ASN A 2 3.59 4.51 -26.30
CA ASN A 2 3.16 4.41 -24.92
C ASN A 2 4.32 4.05 -24.01
N PHE A 3 4.72 4.99 -23.21
CA PHE A 3 5.65 4.73 -22.15
C PHE A 3 4.86 4.51 -20.89
N SER A 4 4.06 3.46 -20.88
CA SER A 4 3.39 3.18 -19.61
C SER A 4 4.49 3.00 -18.60
N ALA A 5 4.62 3.99 -17.74
CA ALA A 5 5.48 3.86 -16.61
C ALA A 5 5.05 2.59 -15.87
N ASN A 6 6.02 1.84 -15.40
CA ASN A 6 5.72 0.67 -14.60
C ASN A 6 4.99 1.10 -13.34
N LYS A 7 3.83 0.50 -13.10
CA LYS A 7 2.98 0.87 -11.96
C LYS A 7 3.23 -0.13 -10.84
N TYR A 8 4.26 0.14 -10.06
CA TYR A 8 4.61 -0.73 -8.95
C TYR A 8 3.70 -0.52 -7.75
N VAL A 9 3.32 -1.62 -7.12
CA VAL A 9 2.58 -1.61 -5.86
C VAL A 9 3.32 -2.53 -4.90
N ALA A 10 3.63 -2.01 -3.71
CA ALA A 10 4.29 -2.82 -2.69
C ALA A 10 3.25 -3.60 -1.91
N VAL A 11 3.56 -4.85 -1.59
CA VAL A 11 2.75 -5.69 -0.69
C VAL A 11 3.65 -6.07 0.47
N VAL A 12 3.31 -5.61 1.67
CA VAL A 12 4.10 -5.88 2.87
C VAL A 12 3.25 -6.74 3.80
N ASP A 13 3.59 -8.01 3.92
CA ASP A 13 2.87 -8.99 4.73
C ASP A 13 3.84 -10.11 5.08
N ASP A 14 3.84 -10.55 6.33
CA ASP A 14 4.75 -11.60 6.75
C ASP A 14 4.29 -13.01 6.34
N ASP A 15 3.08 -13.12 5.78
CA ASP A 15 2.56 -14.37 5.24
C ASP A 15 2.79 -14.42 3.73
N GLU A 16 3.70 -15.31 3.30
CA GLU A 16 4.03 -15.43 1.89
C GLU A 16 2.84 -15.78 1.02
N SER A 17 1.89 -16.57 1.53
CA SER A 17 0.72 -16.95 0.75
C SER A 17 -0.19 -15.75 0.51
N VAL A 18 -0.30 -14.86 1.47
CA VAL A 18 -1.06 -13.61 1.32
C VAL A 18 -0.37 -12.72 0.29
N CYS A 19 0.95 -12.59 0.36
CA CYS A 19 1.72 -11.84 -0.63
C CYS A 19 1.46 -12.36 -2.03
N ARG A 20 1.51 -13.67 -2.22
CA ARG A 20 1.27 -14.27 -3.54
C ARG A 20 -0.14 -13.99 -4.05
N SER A 21 -1.12 -14.10 -3.17
CA SER A 21 -2.52 -13.86 -3.55
C SER A 21 -2.73 -12.41 -4.00
N PHE A 22 -2.23 -11.47 -3.23
CA PHE A 22 -2.34 -10.05 -3.59
C PHE A 22 -1.53 -9.73 -4.85
N SER A 23 -0.35 -10.34 -5.00
CA SER A 23 0.47 -10.13 -6.18
C SER A 23 -0.25 -10.59 -7.45
N ARG A 24 -0.91 -11.76 -7.38
CA ARG A 24 -1.68 -12.25 -8.51
C ARG A 24 -2.81 -11.29 -8.86
N LEU A 25 -3.53 -10.83 -7.86
CA LEU A 25 -4.64 -9.90 -8.03
C LEU A 25 -4.15 -8.60 -8.69
N LEU A 26 -3.04 -8.07 -8.22
CA LEU A 26 -2.47 -6.83 -8.74
C LEU A 26 -2.00 -6.99 -10.18
N ARG A 27 -1.35 -8.11 -10.51
CA ARG A 27 -0.90 -8.36 -11.89
C ARG A 27 -2.07 -8.41 -12.85
N MET A 28 -3.17 -9.04 -12.45
CA MET A 28 -4.37 -9.12 -13.27
C MET A 28 -4.94 -7.73 -13.54
N ALA A 29 -4.70 -6.78 -12.67
CA ALA A 29 -5.17 -5.41 -12.81
C ALA A 29 -4.17 -4.49 -13.52
N GLY A 30 -3.02 -5.02 -13.94
CA GLY A 30 -2.02 -4.25 -14.68
C GLY A 30 -0.94 -3.62 -13.81
N TYR A 31 -0.88 -3.94 -12.53
CA TYR A 31 0.17 -3.46 -11.64
C TYR A 31 1.32 -4.46 -11.56
N LEU A 32 2.47 -3.96 -11.14
CA LEU A 32 3.65 -4.78 -10.89
C LEU A 32 3.86 -4.87 -9.37
N PRO A 33 3.54 -6.01 -8.74
CA PRO A 33 3.70 -6.14 -7.30
C PRO A 33 5.15 -6.39 -6.92
N VAL A 34 5.56 -5.79 -5.80
CA VAL A 34 6.83 -6.09 -5.17
C VAL A 34 6.54 -6.50 -3.73
N GLU A 35 6.98 -7.68 -3.33
CA GLU A 35 6.64 -8.27 -2.05
C GLU A 35 7.74 -8.03 -1.03
N PHE A 36 7.34 -7.69 0.19
CA PHE A 36 8.22 -7.55 1.33
C PHE A 36 7.60 -8.34 2.49
N LEU A 37 8.41 -9.11 3.19
CA LEU A 37 7.91 -9.95 4.28
C LEU A 37 7.93 -9.26 5.63
N SER A 38 8.39 -8.02 5.69
CA SER A 38 8.39 -7.23 6.92
C SER A 38 8.50 -5.74 6.58
N ALA A 39 8.11 -4.89 7.54
CA ALA A 39 8.33 -3.46 7.41
C ALA A 39 9.81 -3.14 7.39
N GLU A 40 10.60 -3.87 8.17
CA GLU A 40 12.05 -3.69 8.21
C GLU A 40 12.68 -3.96 6.85
N ALA A 41 12.25 -5.03 6.17
CA ALA A 41 12.75 -5.35 4.83
C ALA A 41 12.41 -4.23 3.83
N PHE A 42 11.20 -3.69 3.93
CA PHE A 42 10.79 -2.57 3.08
C PHE A 42 11.69 -1.36 3.32
N LEU A 43 11.92 -1.01 4.58
CA LEU A 43 12.72 0.17 4.92
C LEU A 43 14.20 -0.01 4.56
N ALA A 44 14.71 -1.25 4.63
CA ALA A 44 16.11 -1.52 4.34
C ALA A 44 16.43 -1.52 2.85
N ASP A 45 15.43 -1.70 2.00
CA ASP A 45 15.65 -1.75 0.55
C ASP A 45 15.79 -0.34 0.00
N ARG A 46 17.02 0.08 -0.24
CA ARG A 46 17.32 1.42 -0.75
C ARG A 46 17.11 1.53 -2.25
N ASN A 47 16.90 0.42 -2.94
CA ASN A 47 16.68 0.40 -4.37
C ASN A 47 15.20 0.21 -4.71
N ARG A 48 14.30 0.52 -3.78
CA ARG A 48 12.87 0.42 -4.03
C ARG A 48 12.48 1.30 -5.22
N PRO A 49 11.64 0.78 -6.11
CA PRO A 49 11.08 1.66 -7.14
C PRO A 49 10.10 2.65 -6.51
N HIS A 50 9.68 3.62 -7.29
CA HIS A 50 8.56 4.46 -6.89
C HIS A 50 7.29 3.62 -6.89
N PHE A 51 6.57 3.58 -5.78
CA PHE A 51 5.32 2.83 -5.66
C PHE A 51 4.12 3.75 -5.88
N GLU A 52 3.14 3.25 -6.63
CA GLU A 52 1.87 3.93 -6.81
C GLU A 52 0.99 3.79 -5.58
N CYS A 53 1.15 2.71 -4.85
CA CYS A 53 0.36 2.41 -3.65
C CYS A 53 1.13 1.39 -2.81
N LEU A 54 0.87 1.42 -1.51
CA LEU A 54 1.40 0.42 -0.58
C LEU A 54 0.24 -0.35 0.02
N VAL A 55 0.31 -1.67 -0.03
CA VAL A 55 -0.65 -2.55 0.65
C VAL A 55 0.08 -3.11 1.86
N LEU A 56 -0.34 -2.69 3.05
CA LEU A 56 0.38 -2.99 4.28
C LEU A 56 -0.49 -3.81 5.23
N ASP A 57 0.03 -4.95 5.67
CA ASP A 57 -0.58 -5.71 6.75
C ASP A 57 -0.43 -4.90 8.04
N VAL A 58 -1.53 -4.74 8.77
CA VAL A 58 -1.50 -4.04 10.05
C VAL A 58 -0.62 -4.77 11.06
N GLN A 59 -0.71 -6.10 11.06
CA GLN A 59 -0.04 -6.92 12.07
C GLN A 59 1.18 -7.61 11.47
N LEU A 60 2.31 -6.97 11.63
CA LEU A 60 3.60 -7.51 11.24
C LEU A 60 4.41 -7.80 12.51
N GLY A 61 5.22 -8.84 12.49
CA GLY A 61 6.14 -9.07 13.58
C GLY A 61 7.24 -8.01 13.54
N GLY A 62 7.45 -7.27 14.61
CA GLY A 62 8.37 -6.14 14.63
C GLY A 62 7.63 -4.84 14.38
N ILE A 63 8.10 -4.01 13.46
CA ILE A 63 7.41 -2.75 13.12
C ILE A 63 6.07 -3.11 12.48
N SER A 64 4.98 -2.56 13.02
CA SER A 64 3.64 -2.80 12.48
C SER A 64 3.43 -2.05 11.17
N GLY A 65 2.40 -2.45 10.41
CA GLY A 65 2.06 -1.74 9.18
C GLY A 65 1.65 -0.30 9.44
N ILE A 66 0.93 -0.05 10.53
CA ILE A 66 0.52 1.32 10.89
C ILE A 66 1.75 2.16 11.25
N GLU A 67 2.68 1.61 12.00
CA GLU A 67 3.91 2.31 12.33
C GLU A 67 4.72 2.62 11.06
N LEU A 68 4.79 1.67 10.13
CA LEU A 68 5.45 1.91 8.86
C LEU A 68 4.80 3.08 8.12
N GLY A 69 3.47 3.09 8.05
CA GLY A 69 2.73 4.18 7.42
C GLY A 69 3.04 5.53 8.06
N LYS A 70 3.10 5.57 9.40
CA LYS A 70 3.42 6.79 10.12
C LYS A 70 4.84 7.28 9.82
N ARG A 71 5.80 6.36 9.76
CA ARG A 71 7.20 6.72 9.46
C ARG A 71 7.35 7.30 8.07
N LEU A 72 6.63 6.72 7.10
CA LEU A 72 6.68 7.23 5.74
C LEU A 72 6.06 8.62 5.64
N ALA A 73 4.92 8.81 6.29
CA ALA A 73 4.28 10.12 6.32
C ALA A 73 5.17 11.17 6.98
N ALA A 74 5.89 10.79 8.03
CA ALA A 74 6.77 11.71 8.76
C ALA A 74 7.93 12.21 7.90
N VAL A 75 8.35 11.46 6.89
CA VAL A 75 9.40 11.91 5.97
C VAL A 75 8.84 12.48 4.67
N GLY A 76 7.53 12.77 4.65
CA GLY A 76 6.90 13.43 3.52
C GLY A 76 6.53 12.52 2.37
N ASP A 77 6.53 11.22 2.58
CA ASP A 77 6.11 10.28 1.54
C ASP A 77 4.59 10.30 1.42
N ILE A 78 4.08 10.70 0.27
CA ILE A 78 2.64 10.85 0.02
C ILE A 78 2.04 9.65 -0.70
N THR A 79 2.79 8.56 -0.83
CA THR A 79 2.29 7.36 -1.49
C THR A 79 1.04 6.86 -0.75
N PRO A 80 -0.06 6.59 -1.46
CA PRO A 80 -1.28 6.09 -0.83
C PRO A 80 -1.03 4.75 -0.14
N VAL A 81 -1.65 4.58 1.03
CA VAL A 81 -1.53 3.36 1.82
C VAL A 81 -2.90 2.72 1.97
N VAL A 82 -2.99 1.44 1.66
CA VAL A 82 -4.16 0.61 1.94
C VAL A 82 -3.74 -0.43 2.97
N PHE A 83 -4.42 -0.41 4.11
CA PHE A 83 -4.15 -1.41 5.15
C PHE A 83 -5.02 -2.63 4.97
N ILE A 84 -4.44 -3.79 5.24
CA ILE A 84 -5.18 -5.05 5.30
C ILE A 84 -4.92 -5.69 6.66
N THR A 85 -5.88 -6.46 7.16
CA THR A 85 -5.73 -7.08 8.46
C THR A 85 -6.47 -8.41 8.52
N ALA A 86 -5.90 -9.36 9.26
CA ALA A 86 -6.60 -10.60 9.59
C ALA A 86 -7.58 -10.39 10.74
N HIS A 87 -7.34 -9.37 11.57
CA HIS A 87 -8.13 -9.07 12.75
C HIS A 87 -8.53 -7.60 12.74
N ASP A 88 -9.81 -7.34 12.47
CA ASP A 88 -10.34 -5.98 12.42
C ASP A 88 -10.64 -5.49 13.83
N GLU A 89 -9.68 -4.85 14.45
CA GLU A 89 -9.83 -4.28 15.79
C GLU A 89 -10.18 -2.79 15.67
N PRO A 90 -11.20 -2.31 16.39
CA PRO A 90 -11.60 -0.90 16.31
C PRO A 90 -10.48 0.09 16.59
N ALA A 91 -9.61 -0.21 17.56
CA ALA A 91 -8.49 0.67 17.87
C ALA A 91 -7.51 0.77 16.71
N SER A 92 -7.20 -0.34 16.05
CA SER A 92 -6.32 -0.34 14.88
C SER A 92 -6.92 0.42 13.72
N ARG A 93 -8.21 0.25 13.49
CA ARG A 93 -8.92 0.96 12.43
C ARG A 93 -8.87 2.47 12.65
N LEU A 94 -9.14 2.92 13.88
CA LEU A 94 -9.08 4.33 14.21
C LEU A 94 -7.68 4.90 13.99
N GLU A 95 -6.67 4.17 14.42
CA GLU A 95 -5.29 4.60 14.25
C GLU A 95 -4.91 4.69 12.77
N ALA A 96 -5.30 3.70 11.99
CA ALA A 96 -5.05 3.70 10.56
C ALA A 96 -5.72 4.88 9.86
N GLU A 97 -6.97 5.15 10.22
CA GLU A 97 -7.73 6.25 9.64
C GLU A 97 -7.12 7.60 10.01
N SER A 98 -6.59 7.73 11.23
CA SER A 98 -5.94 8.97 11.66
C SER A 98 -4.65 9.23 10.91
N CYS A 99 -4.05 8.23 10.29
CA CYS A 99 -2.86 8.40 9.47
C CYS A 99 -3.19 8.86 8.05
N GLY A 100 -4.46 8.97 7.70
CA GLY A 100 -4.87 9.38 6.37
C GLY A 100 -4.75 8.30 5.31
N CYS A 101 -4.98 7.04 5.68
CA CYS A 101 -4.89 5.94 4.73
C CYS A 101 -6.00 6.03 3.67
N ALA A 102 -5.73 5.43 2.51
CA ALA A 102 -6.70 5.38 1.41
C ALA A 102 -7.78 4.33 1.65
N GLY A 103 -7.50 3.31 2.45
CA GLY A 103 -8.47 2.28 2.75
C GLY A 103 -7.99 1.36 3.85
N TYR A 104 -8.94 0.63 4.43
CA TYR A 104 -8.68 -0.33 5.50
C TYR A 104 -9.60 -1.53 5.27
N PHE A 105 -9.02 -2.69 5.08
CA PHE A 105 -9.77 -3.89 4.70
C PHE A 105 -9.36 -5.09 5.53
N ARG A 106 -10.27 -6.05 5.63
CA ARG A 106 -9.93 -7.38 6.11
C ARG A 106 -9.31 -8.18 4.98
N LYS A 107 -8.43 -9.10 5.32
CA LYS A 107 -7.83 -10.00 4.31
C LYS A 107 -8.88 -10.86 3.61
N THR A 108 -10.05 -11.02 4.22
CA THR A 108 -11.18 -11.79 3.66
C THR A 108 -12.12 -10.93 2.82
N ASP A 109 -11.93 -9.62 2.75
CA ASP A 109 -12.76 -8.78 1.91
C ASP A 109 -12.53 -9.11 0.44
N PRO A 110 -13.55 -8.89 -0.42
CA PRO A 110 -13.39 -9.22 -1.84
C PRO A 110 -12.24 -8.46 -2.48
N GLY A 111 -11.41 -9.18 -3.24
CA GLY A 111 -10.26 -8.60 -3.90
C GLY A 111 -10.62 -7.45 -4.82
N GLU A 112 -11.77 -7.53 -5.49
CA GLU A 112 -12.22 -6.45 -6.38
C GLU A 112 -12.50 -5.16 -5.63
N THR A 113 -13.01 -5.25 -4.40
CA THR A 113 -13.26 -4.08 -3.57
C THR A 113 -11.93 -3.40 -3.21
N ILE A 114 -10.95 -4.20 -2.82
CA ILE A 114 -9.63 -3.70 -2.49
C ILE A 114 -8.97 -3.06 -3.71
N LEU A 115 -9.04 -3.73 -4.87
CA LEU A 115 -8.51 -3.19 -6.12
C LEU A 115 -9.16 -1.87 -6.50
N GLY A 116 -10.48 -1.76 -6.32
CA GLY A 116 -11.20 -0.52 -6.62
C GLY A 116 -10.66 0.64 -5.81
N THR A 117 -10.39 0.42 -4.52
CA THR A 117 -9.80 1.44 -3.66
C THR A 117 -8.38 1.78 -4.07
N ILE A 118 -7.58 0.78 -4.44
CA ILE A 118 -6.21 1.02 -4.94
C ILE A 118 -6.25 1.89 -6.19
N ARG A 119 -7.11 1.57 -7.14
CA ARG A 119 -7.23 2.35 -8.37
C ARG A 119 -7.60 3.79 -8.10
N LYS A 120 -8.58 4.01 -7.23
CA LYS A 120 -9.00 5.37 -6.87
C LYS A 120 -7.89 6.13 -6.18
N ALA A 121 -7.15 5.46 -5.30
CA ALA A 121 -6.05 6.08 -4.58
C ALA A 121 -4.93 6.49 -5.54
N VAL A 122 -4.60 5.62 -6.49
CA VAL A 122 -3.58 5.91 -7.49
C VAL A 122 -4.00 7.09 -8.36
N GLU A 123 -5.23 7.10 -8.83
CA GLU A 123 -5.75 8.19 -9.66
C GLU A 123 -5.79 9.51 -8.90
N SER A 124 -6.25 9.50 -7.65
CA SER A 124 -6.31 10.72 -6.83
C SER A 124 -4.92 11.28 -6.57
N ASN A 125 -3.96 10.41 -6.31
CA ASN A 125 -2.59 10.84 -6.05
C ASN A 125 -1.96 11.46 -7.30
N HIS A 126 -2.20 10.88 -8.47
CA HIS A 126 -1.73 11.45 -9.73
C HIS A 126 -2.37 12.81 -10.00
N ASN A 127 -3.67 12.93 -9.75
CA ASN A 127 -4.37 14.20 -9.95
C ASN A 127 -3.84 15.28 -9.00
N GLN A 128 -3.59 14.94 -7.75
CA GLN A 128 -3.01 15.87 -6.79
C GLN A 128 -1.62 16.31 -7.22
N THR A 129 -0.80 15.37 -7.67
CA THR A 129 0.53 15.67 -8.15
C THR A 129 0.47 16.62 -9.35
N ALA A 130 -0.45 16.37 -10.29
CA ALA A 130 -0.63 17.22 -11.45
C ALA A 130 -1.09 18.62 -11.06
N ASN A 131 -1.91 18.75 -10.01
CA ASN A 131 -2.42 20.04 -9.56
C ASN A 131 -1.43 20.82 -8.71
N HIS A 132 -0.34 20.19 -8.29
CA HIS A 132 0.66 20.83 -7.44
C HIS A 132 1.89 21.24 -8.22
N GLN A 133 1.74 21.57 -9.47
CA GLN A 133 2.89 22.00 -10.27
C GLN A 133 3.33 23.39 -9.83
N PRO A 134 4.60 23.57 -9.61
CA PRO A 134 5.11 24.90 -9.32
C PRO A 134 4.96 25.79 -10.55
N LEU A 135 4.73 27.02 -10.30
CA LEU A 135 4.61 28.00 -11.37
C LEU A 135 5.97 28.39 -11.95
#